data_dbb1d0721cd73dd7777059447dc13eb3
#
_entry.id   dbb1d0721cd73dd7777059447dc13eb3
#
_cell.length_a   1.000
_cell.length_b   1.000
_cell.length_c   1.000
_cell.angle_alpha   90.00
_cell.angle_beta   90.00
_cell.angle_gamma   90.00
#
_symmetry.space_group_name_H-M   'P 1'
#
loop_
_entity.id
_entity.type
_entity.pdbx_description
1 polymer ?
#
loop_
_entity_poly.entity_id
_entity_poly.type
_entity_poly.pdbx_seq_one_letter_code
_entity_poly.pdbx_strand_id
1 'polypeptide(L)'
;MDTAFGWDLGGVNLKLARVEDGRVVSVTQIPCPALPEPRKFDLAVEEAIRDIGDTEAAHAITMTGELSDVFASRYEGVAYLVALMRKTVGENARFYGLDGFVDAHQAIADWESVASANWHASAALAAAVEDAGLLVDVGTTTTDIIPFKEGSPCAIGLNDGDRLREGELLYRGVVRTPVMAIASQAPFKGRMQGLAAERFATMADVYRLTGDLPDDADPFASADGRGKGLDESAARLARMLGRDAEDADFVAWKRLRISSAAASWTRSRPMPARSSNG
;
A
#
# COMPACT_ATOMS: atom_id res chain seq x y z
N MET A 1 18.06 -28.25 -1.19
CA MET A 1 16.94 -27.30 -1.44
C MET A 1 17.41 -25.92 -1.06
N ASP A 2 17.45 -25.01 -2.03
CA ASP A 2 17.78 -23.63 -1.74
C ASP A 2 16.54 -22.93 -1.21
N THR A 3 16.52 -22.64 0.10
CA THR A 3 15.42 -21.93 0.76
C THR A 3 15.79 -20.45 0.87
N ALA A 4 14.84 -19.57 0.58
CA ALA A 4 14.95 -18.13 0.81
C ALA A 4 13.64 -17.58 1.37
N PHE A 5 13.73 -16.48 2.11
CA PHE A 5 12.58 -15.78 2.67
C PHE A 5 12.52 -14.34 2.16
N GLY A 6 11.35 -13.94 1.64
CA GLY A 6 11.07 -12.57 1.26
C GLY A 6 10.22 -11.88 2.32
N TRP A 7 10.65 -10.70 2.77
CA TRP A 7 9.97 -9.92 3.80
C TRP A 7 9.52 -8.57 3.26
N ASP A 8 8.29 -8.18 3.59
CA ASP A 8 7.79 -6.82 3.45
C ASP A 8 7.41 -6.32 4.86
N LEU A 9 8.27 -5.50 5.44
CA LEU A 9 8.11 -4.94 6.78
C LEU A 9 7.21 -3.70 6.72
N GLY A 10 5.90 -3.91 6.65
CA GLY A 10 4.91 -2.83 6.58
C GLY A 10 4.46 -2.33 7.94
N GLY A 11 4.05 -1.05 8.04
CA GLY A 11 3.59 -0.42 9.29
C GLY A 11 2.23 -0.91 9.79
N VAL A 12 1.54 -1.77 9.05
CA VAL A 12 0.23 -2.35 9.39
C VAL A 12 0.28 -3.87 9.38
N ASN A 13 0.97 -4.43 8.39
CA ASN A 13 1.15 -5.86 8.23
C ASN A 13 2.60 -6.15 7.86
N LEU A 14 3.17 -7.15 8.47
CA LEU A 14 4.36 -7.83 8.02
C LEU A 14 3.93 -8.94 7.06
N LYS A 15 4.55 -9.02 5.89
CA LYS A 15 4.34 -10.12 4.96
C LYS A 15 5.62 -10.93 4.82
N LEU A 16 5.47 -12.23 4.79
CA LEU A 16 6.55 -13.20 4.68
C LEU A 16 6.24 -14.22 3.59
N ALA A 17 7.12 -14.34 2.60
CA ALA A 17 7.06 -15.38 1.59
C ALA A 17 8.21 -16.37 1.81
N ARG A 18 7.92 -17.66 1.76
CA ARG A 18 8.92 -18.73 1.69
C ARG A 18 9.08 -19.17 0.23
N VAL A 19 10.32 -19.25 -0.20
CA VAL A 19 10.70 -19.68 -1.55
C VAL A 19 11.59 -20.90 -1.44
N GLU A 20 11.29 -21.95 -2.19
CA GLU A 20 12.09 -23.17 -2.31
C GLU A 20 12.38 -23.44 -3.79
N ASP A 21 13.65 -23.64 -4.12
CA ASP A 21 14.09 -23.91 -5.50
C ASP A 21 13.46 -22.91 -6.52
N GLY A 22 13.41 -21.62 -6.15
CA GLY A 22 12.88 -20.53 -6.97
C GLY A 22 11.36 -20.43 -7.07
N ARG A 23 10.61 -21.20 -6.25
CA ARG A 23 9.13 -21.17 -6.23
C ARG A 23 8.60 -20.72 -4.87
N VAL A 24 7.63 -19.84 -4.88
CA VAL A 24 6.89 -19.46 -3.68
C VAL A 24 6.05 -20.64 -3.21
N VAL A 25 6.34 -21.14 -2.01
CA VAL A 25 5.63 -22.28 -1.40
C VAL A 25 4.65 -21.86 -0.32
N SER A 26 4.87 -20.70 0.32
CA SER A 26 3.89 -20.13 1.26
C SER A 26 4.02 -18.61 1.31
N VAL A 27 2.90 -17.96 1.66
CA VAL A 27 2.85 -16.53 1.99
C VAL A 27 2.05 -16.38 3.27
N THR A 28 2.62 -15.68 4.25
CA THR A 28 1.99 -15.39 5.54
C THR A 28 1.89 -13.89 5.72
N GLN A 29 0.78 -13.42 6.25
CA GLN A 29 0.59 -12.03 6.63
C GLN A 29 0.31 -11.96 8.13
N ILE A 30 1.13 -11.20 8.86
CA ILE A 30 1.04 -11.02 10.29
C ILE A 30 0.64 -9.57 10.56
N PRO A 31 -0.48 -9.32 11.28
CA PRO A 31 -0.85 -7.97 11.66
C PRO A 31 0.24 -7.32 12.53
N CYS A 32 0.71 -6.16 12.09
CA CYS A 32 1.74 -5.39 12.76
C CYS A 32 1.32 -3.92 12.87
N PRO A 33 0.31 -3.58 13.69
CA PRO A 33 -0.07 -2.19 13.91
C PRO A 33 1.01 -1.51 14.75
N ALA A 34 2.01 -0.90 14.10
CA ALA A 34 3.19 -0.32 14.74
C ALA A 34 2.85 0.75 15.81
N LEU A 35 1.74 1.49 15.60
CA LEU A 35 1.27 2.44 16.61
C LEU A 35 0.65 1.72 17.84
N PRO A 36 0.90 2.20 19.06
CA PRO A 36 1.72 3.38 19.39
C PRO A 36 3.21 3.08 19.65
N GLU A 37 3.68 1.85 19.50
CA GLU A 37 5.02 1.43 19.91
C GLU A 37 5.77 0.68 18.80
N PRO A 38 7.05 1.01 18.53
CA PRO A 38 7.88 0.30 17.55
C PRO A 38 8.03 -1.19 17.86
N ARG A 39 7.96 -1.58 19.15
CA ARG A 39 8.05 -2.98 19.60
C ARG A 39 7.04 -3.93 18.95
N LYS A 40 6.00 -3.41 18.31
CA LYS A 40 5.07 -4.23 17.53
C LYS A 40 5.75 -4.91 16.34
N PHE A 41 6.77 -4.25 15.76
CA PHE A 41 7.61 -4.89 14.72
C PHE A 41 8.39 -6.07 15.30
N ASP A 42 9.00 -5.92 16.48
CA ASP A 42 9.74 -7.01 17.13
C ASP A 42 8.84 -8.23 17.32
N LEU A 43 7.64 -8.04 17.86
CA LEU A 43 6.69 -9.12 18.12
C LEU A 43 6.25 -9.82 16.82
N ALA A 44 5.98 -9.07 15.76
CA ALA A 44 5.57 -9.64 14.47
C ALA A 44 6.72 -10.45 13.82
N VAL A 45 7.95 -9.93 13.89
CA VAL A 45 9.14 -10.63 13.40
C VAL A 45 9.42 -11.88 14.22
N GLU A 46 9.34 -11.81 15.57
CA GLU A 46 9.49 -12.96 16.45
C GLU A 46 8.44 -14.06 16.20
N GLU A 47 7.20 -13.67 15.88
CA GLU A 47 6.13 -14.60 15.49
C GLU A 47 6.49 -15.29 14.17
N ALA A 48 6.85 -14.52 13.15
CA ALA A 48 7.23 -15.03 11.85
C ALA A 48 8.41 -16.02 11.94
N ILE A 49 9.45 -15.70 12.72
CA ILE A 49 10.63 -16.55 12.91
C ILE A 49 10.28 -17.86 13.59
N ARG A 50 9.37 -17.86 14.55
CA ARG A 50 8.91 -19.12 15.19
C ARG A 50 8.25 -20.06 14.17
N ASP A 51 7.52 -19.49 13.20
CA ASP A 51 6.82 -20.27 12.20
C ASP A 51 7.78 -20.86 11.14
N ILE A 52 8.83 -20.12 10.75
CA ILE A 52 9.77 -20.59 9.73
C ILE A 52 10.90 -21.45 10.30
N GLY A 53 11.33 -21.21 11.54
CA GLY A 53 12.34 -22.04 12.26
C GLY A 53 13.75 -22.03 11.65
N ASP A 54 13.99 -21.42 10.50
CA ASP A 54 15.25 -21.38 9.78
C ASP A 54 15.72 -19.93 9.62
N THR A 55 16.80 -19.58 10.30
CA THR A 55 17.43 -18.25 10.23
C THR A 55 18.72 -18.26 9.42
N GLU A 56 19.17 -19.42 8.97
CA GLU A 56 20.41 -19.59 8.18
C GLU A 56 20.17 -19.42 6.67
N ALA A 57 18.92 -19.46 6.24
CA ALA A 57 18.57 -19.20 4.85
C ALA A 57 18.81 -17.73 4.45
N ALA A 58 18.76 -17.43 3.16
CA ALA A 58 18.82 -16.06 2.65
C ALA A 58 17.51 -15.29 2.97
N HIS A 59 17.62 -14.08 3.47
CA HIS A 59 16.47 -13.21 3.77
C HIS A 59 16.54 -11.94 2.95
N ALA A 60 15.61 -11.79 2.00
CA ALA A 60 15.42 -10.60 1.16
C ALA A 60 14.36 -9.70 1.79
N ILE A 61 14.66 -8.44 2.05
CA ILE A 61 13.85 -7.55 2.87
C ILE A 61 13.52 -6.27 2.13
N THR A 62 12.22 -5.96 2.03
CA THR A 62 11.71 -4.60 1.73
C THR A 62 11.03 -4.03 2.96
N MET A 63 10.83 -2.71 3.00
CA MET A 63 10.15 -2.05 4.10
C MET A 63 9.31 -0.87 3.65
N THR A 64 8.25 -0.60 4.42
CA THR A 64 7.43 0.62 4.42
C THR A 64 7.04 1.01 5.84
N GLY A 65 7.47 0.20 6.83
CA GLY A 65 7.21 0.43 8.24
C GLY A 65 7.95 1.63 8.81
N GLU A 66 9.03 2.08 8.16
CA GLU A 66 9.77 3.29 8.53
C GLU A 66 8.94 4.57 8.36
N LEU A 67 7.84 4.51 7.58
CA LEU A 67 6.86 5.60 7.45
C LEU A 67 5.92 5.72 8.65
N SER A 68 5.99 4.80 9.61
CA SER A 68 5.11 4.82 10.78
C SER A 68 5.41 6.02 11.68
N ASP A 69 4.36 6.70 12.15
CA ASP A 69 4.43 7.85 13.06
C ASP A 69 5.09 7.54 14.44
N VAL A 70 5.45 6.28 14.69
CA VAL A 70 6.21 5.89 15.90
C VAL A 70 7.69 6.33 15.83
N PHE A 71 8.19 6.63 14.63
CA PHE A 71 9.56 7.10 14.42
C PHE A 71 9.59 8.62 14.22
N ALA A 72 10.60 9.30 14.77
CA ALA A 72 10.76 10.73 14.58
C ALA A 72 11.21 11.11 13.16
N SER A 73 11.79 10.16 12.43
CA SER A 73 12.22 10.32 11.04
C SER A 73 12.24 8.97 10.31
N ARG A 74 12.20 9.03 8.96
CA ARG A 74 12.37 7.82 8.13
C ARG A 74 13.72 7.15 8.35
N TYR A 75 14.77 7.93 8.53
CA TYR A 75 16.10 7.40 8.87
C TYR A 75 16.07 6.56 10.16
N GLU A 76 15.43 7.07 11.22
CA GLU A 76 15.28 6.32 12.47
C GLU A 76 14.51 5.02 12.26
N GLY A 77 13.43 5.06 11.46
CA GLY A 77 12.65 3.89 11.12
C GLY A 77 13.45 2.84 10.34
N VAL A 78 14.21 3.25 9.31
CA VAL A 78 15.09 2.36 8.56
C VAL A 78 16.15 1.75 9.48
N ALA A 79 16.82 2.58 10.29
CA ALA A 79 17.86 2.11 11.22
C ALA A 79 17.30 1.08 12.22
N TYR A 80 16.09 1.32 12.74
CA TYR A 80 15.39 0.39 13.65
C TYR A 80 15.10 -0.95 12.97
N LEU A 81 14.47 -0.93 11.80
CA LEU A 81 14.08 -2.15 11.07
C LEU A 81 15.30 -2.95 10.60
N VAL A 82 16.35 -2.27 10.15
CA VAL A 82 17.62 -2.89 9.76
C VAL A 82 18.26 -3.58 10.98
N ALA A 83 18.33 -2.88 12.12
CA ALA A 83 18.89 -3.44 13.35
C ALA A 83 18.08 -4.64 13.86
N LEU A 84 16.75 -4.58 13.79
CA LEU A 84 15.84 -5.67 14.14
C LEU A 84 16.13 -6.91 13.29
N MET A 85 16.14 -6.78 11.96
CA MET A 85 16.36 -7.92 11.06
C MET A 85 17.78 -8.49 11.19
N ARG A 86 18.79 -7.61 11.32
CA ARG A 86 20.17 -8.07 11.57
C ARG A 86 20.29 -8.85 12.89
N LYS A 87 19.64 -8.40 13.95
CA LYS A 87 19.60 -9.12 15.23
C LYS A 87 18.93 -10.50 15.09
N THR A 88 17.92 -10.60 14.21
CA THR A 88 17.07 -11.78 14.09
C THR A 88 17.66 -12.84 13.15
N VAL A 89 18.14 -12.46 11.97
CA VAL A 89 18.62 -13.38 10.92
C VAL A 89 20.11 -13.15 10.56
N GLY A 90 20.80 -12.32 11.33
CA GLY A 90 22.25 -12.14 11.23
C GLY A 90 22.69 -11.51 9.89
N GLU A 91 23.83 -12.01 9.41
CA GLU A 91 24.45 -11.54 8.16
C GLU A 91 23.72 -12.08 6.90
N ASN A 92 22.69 -12.90 7.04
CA ASN A 92 21.86 -13.39 5.94
C ASN A 92 20.78 -12.39 5.50
N ALA A 93 20.62 -11.28 6.24
CA ALA A 93 19.74 -10.18 5.86
C ALA A 93 20.29 -9.41 4.65
N ARG A 94 19.45 -9.23 3.62
CA ARG A 94 19.70 -8.37 2.47
C ARG A 94 18.56 -7.43 2.30
N PHE A 95 18.85 -6.15 2.28
CA PHE A 95 17.84 -5.08 2.16
C PHE A 95 17.77 -4.63 0.71
N TYR A 96 16.56 -4.60 0.18
CA TYR A 96 16.33 -4.15 -1.18
C TYR A 96 16.31 -2.62 -1.23
N GLY A 97 17.15 -2.07 -2.08
CA GLY A 97 17.18 -0.65 -2.43
C GLY A 97 16.96 -0.46 -3.93
N LEU A 98 16.92 0.79 -4.37
CA LEU A 98 16.69 1.13 -5.79
C LEU A 98 17.76 0.57 -6.73
N ASP A 99 18.99 0.42 -6.25
CA ASP A 99 20.11 -0.13 -7.01
C ASP A 99 20.34 -1.64 -6.75
N GLY A 100 19.42 -2.31 -6.03
CA GLY A 100 19.50 -3.74 -5.74
C GLY A 100 19.67 -4.06 -4.25
N PHE A 101 20.11 -5.28 -3.95
CA PHE A 101 20.28 -5.74 -2.57
C PHE A 101 21.57 -5.26 -1.93
N VAL A 102 21.46 -4.76 -0.70
CA VAL A 102 22.58 -4.26 0.11
C VAL A 102 22.61 -4.95 1.47
N ASP A 103 23.76 -4.91 2.15
CA ASP A 103 23.88 -5.36 3.53
C ASP A 103 23.34 -4.33 4.53
N ALA A 104 23.32 -4.68 5.81
CA ALA A 104 22.78 -3.82 6.86
C ALA A 104 23.55 -2.49 7.02
N HIS A 105 24.88 -2.50 6.81
CA HIS A 105 25.67 -1.28 6.93
C HIS A 105 25.39 -0.32 5.76
N GLN A 106 25.35 -0.85 4.55
CA GLN A 106 25.01 -0.10 3.35
C GLN A 106 23.57 0.42 3.40
N ALA A 107 22.61 -0.40 3.89
CA ALA A 107 21.22 0.00 4.04
C ALA A 107 21.02 1.21 4.97
N ILE A 108 21.83 1.34 6.02
CA ILE A 108 21.80 2.52 6.90
C ILE A 108 22.52 3.70 6.25
N ALA A 109 23.65 3.46 5.57
CA ALA A 109 24.44 4.52 4.93
C ALA A 109 23.66 5.18 3.77
N ASP A 110 22.92 4.37 3.01
CA ASP A 110 22.07 4.81 1.90
C ASP A 110 20.59 4.54 2.17
N TRP A 111 20.13 4.98 3.33
CA TRP A 111 18.78 4.71 3.82
C TRP A 111 17.68 5.23 2.88
N GLU A 112 17.92 6.29 2.13
CA GLU A 112 16.96 6.87 1.18
C GLU A 112 16.65 5.91 0.03
N SER A 113 17.63 5.15 -0.43
CA SER A 113 17.46 4.13 -1.47
C SER A 113 16.64 2.91 -0.98
N VAL A 114 16.74 2.57 0.30
CA VAL A 114 16.07 1.41 0.91
C VAL A 114 14.67 1.75 1.39
N ALA A 115 14.46 2.98 1.85
CA ALA A 115 13.19 3.42 2.42
C ALA A 115 12.07 3.35 1.37
N SER A 116 10.98 2.65 1.70
CA SER A 116 9.79 2.49 0.82
C SER A 116 10.11 1.93 -0.58
N ALA A 117 11.14 1.09 -0.73
CA ALA A 117 11.53 0.54 -2.02
C ALA A 117 10.71 -0.70 -2.48
N ASN A 118 9.67 -1.08 -1.73
CA ASN A 118 8.82 -2.23 -2.05
C ASN A 118 8.14 -2.13 -3.42
N TRP A 119 7.67 -0.92 -3.80
CA TRP A 119 7.08 -0.67 -5.12
C TRP A 119 8.07 -0.95 -6.26
N HIS A 120 9.35 -0.56 -6.05
CA HIS A 120 10.41 -0.78 -7.04
C HIS A 120 10.73 -2.27 -7.17
N ALA A 121 10.77 -3.02 -6.05
CA ALA A 121 10.95 -4.47 -6.07
C ALA A 121 9.83 -5.18 -6.85
N SER A 122 8.57 -4.77 -6.64
CA SER A 122 7.42 -5.30 -7.37
C SER A 122 7.51 -5.00 -8.88
N ALA A 123 7.90 -3.78 -9.25
CA ALA A 123 8.08 -3.40 -10.64
C ALA A 123 9.28 -4.09 -11.30
N ALA A 124 10.38 -4.31 -10.57
CA ALA A 124 11.53 -5.07 -11.05
C ALA A 124 11.15 -6.54 -11.31
N LEU A 125 10.33 -7.14 -10.45
CA LEU A 125 9.80 -8.48 -10.69
C LEU A 125 8.91 -8.53 -11.94
N ALA A 126 8.04 -7.56 -12.14
CA ALA A 126 7.20 -7.46 -13.34
C ALA A 126 8.05 -7.32 -14.61
N ALA A 127 9.09 -6.48 -14.55
CA ALA A 127 10.03 -6.27 -15.65
C ALA A 127 10.90 -7.52 -15.97
N ALA A 128 11.10 -8.40 -15.01
CA ALA A 128 11.80 -9.67 -15.23
C ALA A 128 10.93 -10.72 -15.98
N VAL A 129 9.61 -10.52 -16.00
CA VAL A 129 8.64 -11.44 -16.65
C VAL A 129 8.17 -10.90 -18.00
N GLU A 130 8.01 -9.58 -18.12
CA GLU A 130 7.45 -8.90 -19.29
C GLU A 130 8.44 -7.84 -19.80
N ASP A 131 8.60 -7.72 -21.12
CA ASP A 131 9.56 -6.79 -21.76
C ASP A 131 9.23 -5.31 -21.48
N ALA A 132 7.95 -4.96 -21.42
CA ALA A 132 7.49 -3.61 -21.14
C ALA A 132 6.04 -3.62 -20.66
N GLY A 133 5.71 -2.70 -19.74
CA GLY A 133 4.34 -2.61 -19.23
C GLY A 133 4.16 -1.49 -18.21
N LEU A 134 3.02 -1.54 -17.57
CA LEU A 134 2.63 -0.67 -16.47
C LEU A 134 2.16 -1.56 -15.32
N LEU A 135 2.94 -1.61 -14.24
CA LEU A 135 2.47 -2.20 -13.00
C LEU A 135 1.50 -1.24 -12.31
N VAL A 136 0.30 -1.71 -12.01
CA VAL A 136 -0.67 -0.98 -11.19
C VAL A 136 -0.95 -1.83 -9.95
N ASP A 137 -0.40 -1.39 -8.82
CA ASP A 137 -0.63 -2.04 -7.52
C ASP A 137 -1.61 -1.21 -6.69
N VAL A 138 -2.78 -1.78 -6.42
CA VAL A 138 -3.86 -1.12 -5.68
C VAL A 138 -3.94 -1.69 -4.27
N GLY A 139 -3.35 -0.96 -3.33
CA GLY A 139 -3.31 -1.36 -1.93
C GLY A 139 -4.48 -0.82 -1.09
N THR A 140 -4.40 -1.03 0.21
CA THR A 140 -5.39 -0.53 1.17
C THR A 140 -5.37 1.00 1.32
N THR A 141 -4.22 1.62 1.13
CA THR A 141 -3.97 3.06 1.37
C THR A 141 -3.62 3.80 0.09
N THR A 142 -2.77 3.19 -0.74
CA THR A 142 -2.16 3.80 -1.92
C THR A 142 -2.43 2.98 -3.18
N THR A 143 -2.21 3.60 -4.32
CA THR A 143 -2.09 2.95 -5.62
C THR A 143 -0.77 3.39 -6.23
N ASP A 144 0.04 2.42 -6.62
CA ASP A 144 1.30 2.60 -7.32
C ASP A 144 1.10 2.35 -8.81
N ILE A 145 1.62 3.25 -9.64
CA ILE A 145 1.52 3.18 -11.11
C ILE A 145 2.94 3.31 -11.66
N ILE A 146 3.54 2.18 -12.03
CA ILE A 146 4.96 2.11 -12.29
C ILE A 146 5.21 1.57 -13.70
N PRO A 147 5.71 2.39 -14.61
CA PRO A 147 6.16 1.91 -15.92
C PRO A 147 7.44 1.08 -15.77
N PHE A 148 7.55 0.05 -16.60
CA PHE A 148 8.78 -0.73 -16.70
C PHE A 148 9.06 -1.09 -18.17
N LYS A 149 10.34 -1.22 -18.50
CA LYS A 149 10.79 -1.55 -19.86
C LYS A 149 12.21 -2.12 -19.81
N GLU A 150 12.52 -3.05 -20.74
CA GLU A 150 13.86 -3.61 -20.94
C GLU A 150 14.46 -4.18 -19.63
N GLY A 151 13.61 -4.89 -18.87
CA GLY A 151 14.04 -5.58 -17.64
C GLY A 151 14.15 -4.67 -16.40
N SER A 152 13.69 -3.40 -16.46
CA SER A 152 13.88 -2.44 -15.38
C SER A 152 12.66 -1.54 -15.15
N PRO A 153 12.38 -1.13 -13.91
CA PRO A 153 11.45 -0.04 -13.64
C PRO A 153 11.90 1.27 -14.30
N CYS A 154 10.95 2.04 -14.82
CA CYS A 154 11.18 3.31 -15.51
C CYS A 154 10.48 4.47 -14.79
N ALA A 155 10.27 4.40 -13.47
CA ALA A 155 9.71 5.47 -12.69
C ALA A 155 10.57 6.73 -12.78
N ILE A 156 9.92 7.89 -12.80
CA ILE A 156 10.60 9.21 -12.79
C ILE A 156 10.91 9.62 -11.36
N GLY A 157 9.95 9.39 -10.45
CA GLY A 157 10.13 9.65 -9.02
C GLY A 157 10.82 8.48 -8.32
N LEU A 158 11.82 8.79 -7.50
CA LEU A 158 12.54 7.76 -6.72
C LEU A 158 12.17 7.77 -5.23
N ASN A 159 11.38 8.72 -4.79
CA ASN A 159 10.83 8.83 -3.43
C ASN A 159 9.35 9.22 -3.51
N ASP A 160 8.63 9.10 -2.40
CA ASP A 160 7.18 9.35 -2.34
C ASP A 160 6.79 10.75 -2.83
N GLY A 161 7.57 11.79 -2.46
CA GLY A 161 7.29 13.16 -2.86
C GLY A 161 7.37 13.37 -4.37
N ASP A 162 8.40 12.84 -4.98
CA ASP A 162 8.59 12.88 -6.42
C ASP A 162 7.55 12.03 -7.15
N ARG A 163 7.28 10.82 -6.66
CA ARG A 163 6.27 9.93 -7.22
C ARG A 163 4.85 10.50 -7.13
N LEU A 164 4.52 11.20 -6.03
CA LEU A 164 3.26 11.95 -5.90
C LEU A 164 3.16 13.07 -6.95
N ARG A 165 4.27 13.79 -7.19
CA ARG A 165 4.32 14.88 -8.19
C ARG A 165 4.14 14.35 -9.61
N GLU A 166 4.76 13.22 -9.93
CA GLU A 166 4.69 12.59 -11.25
C GLU A 166 3.40 11.76 -11.47
N GLY A 167 2.61 11.53 -10.41
CA GLY A 167 1.40 10.72 -10.47
C GLY A 167 1.66 9.22 -10.50
N GLU A 168 2.84 8.79 -10.10
CA GLU A 168 3.25 7.39 -9.98
C GLU A 168 2.86 6.77 -8.64
N LEU A 169 2.54 7.61 -7.65
CA LEU A 169 1.97 7.25 -6.36
C LEU A 169 0.70 8.06 -6.13
N LEU A 170 -0.38 7.38 -5.82
CA LEU A 170 -1.66 7.99 -5.45
C LEU A 170 -2.07 7.53 -4.05
N TYR A 171 -2.45 8.45 -3.16
CA TYR A 171 -3.08 8.10 -1.89
C TYR A 171 -4.57 7.79 -2.10
N ARG A 172 -4.82 6.77 -2.94
CA ARG A 172 -6.15 6.27 -3.33
C ARG A 172 -6.15 4.75 -3.29
N GLY A 173 -6.32 4.20 -2.09
CA GLY A 173 -6.47 2.77 -1.89
C GLY A 173 -7.92 2.37 -1.65
N VAL A 174 -8.16 1.07 -1.63
CA VAL A 174 -9.52 0.50 -1.55
C VAL A 174 -10.15 0.54 -0.17
N VAL A 175 -9.37 0.83 0.89
CA VAL A 175 -9.86 0.78 2.28
C VAL A 175 -9.81 2.14 2.96
N ARG A 176 -8.60 2.69 3.13
CA ARG A 176 -8.36 3.85 4.02
C ARG A 176 -8.70 5.20 3.41
N THR A 177 -8.81 5.30 2.10
CA THR A 177 -9.06 6.57 1.42
C THR A 177 -10.39 7.17 1.86
N PRO A 178 -10.40 8.38 2.45
CA PRO A 178 -11.65 9.07 2.78
C PRO A 178 -12.46 9.38 1.51
N VAL A 179 -13.78 9.21 1.57
CA VAL A 179 -14.67 9.49 0.43
C VAL A 179 -14.50 10.93 -0.08
N MET A 180 -14.31 11.90 0.83
CA MET A 180 -14.09 13.31 0.49
C MET A 180 -12.80 13.57 -0.33
N ALA A 181 -11.83 12.66 -0.28
CA ALA A 181 -10.59 12.76 -1.07
C ALA A 181 -10.77 12.26 -2.51
N ILE A 182 -11.84 11.52 -2.78
CA ILE A 182 -12.17 11.00 -4.11
C ILE A 182 -13.09 11.93 -4.87
N ALA A 183 -14.11 12.48 -4.19
CA ALA A 183 -15.12 13.32 -4.81
C ALA A 183 -15.62 14.40 -3.86
N SER A 184 -16.00 15.56 -4.40
CA SER A 184 -16.67 16.63 -3.69
C SER A 184 -18.20 16.57 -3.83
N GLN A 185 -18.72 15.73 -4.71
CA GLN A 185 -20.14 15.51 -4.95
C GLN A 185 -20.39 14.11 -5.50
N ALA A 186 -21.59 13.60 -5.29
CA ALA A 186 -22.00 12.29 -5.77
C ALA A 186 -23.47 12.32 -6.26
N PRO A 187 -23.85 11.46 -7.23
CA PRO A 187 -25.24 11.32 -7.66
C PRO A 187 -26.05 10.61 -6.57
N PHE A 188 -27.11 11.26 -6.10
CA PHE A 188 -28.05 10.68 -5.14
C PHE A 188 -29.49 10.99 -5.53
N LYS A 189 -30.33 9.96 -5.65
CA LYS A 189 -31.75 10.08 -6.05
C LYS A 189 -31.96 10.95 -7.30
N GLY A 190 -31.11 10.76 -8.32
CA GLY A 190 -31.21 11.44 -9.62
C GLY A 190 -30.69 12.86 -9.64
N ARG A 191 -30.04 13.35 -8.58
CA ARG A 191 -29.43 14.68 -8.51
C ARG A 191 -27.96 14.57 -8.04
N MET A 192 -27.12 15.50 -8.48
CA MET A 192 -25.79 15.68 -7.89
C MET A 192 -25.94 16.38 -6.54
N GLN A 193 -25.34 15.82 -5.51
CA GLN A 193 -25.34 16.35 -4.14
C GLN A 193 -23.91 16.51 -3.65
N GLY A 194 -23.61 17.63 -2.99
CA GLY A 194 -22.32 17.89 -2.35
C GLY A 194 -22.05 16.87 -1.25
N LEU A 195 -20.76 16.52 -1.11
CA LEU A 195 -20.27 15.69 -0.03
C LEU A 195 -19.63 16.55 1.05
N ALA A 196 -19.83 16.17 2.31
CA ALA A 196 -19.18 16.81 3.45
C ALA A 196 -17.66 16.63 3.35
N ALA A 197 -16.90 17.72 3.57
CA ALA A 197 -15.45 17.69 3.63
C ALA A 197 -14.98 17.22 5.01
N GLU A 198 -15.48 16.05 5.42
CA GLU A 198 -15.19 15.40 6.70
C GLU A 198 -15.00 13.90 6.52
N ARG A 199 -14.17 13.28 7.36
CA ARG A 199 -13.88 11.85 7.30
C ARG A 199 -14.97 11.00 7.93
N PHE A 200 -16.22 11.14 7.46
CA PHE A 200 -17.33 10.32 7.94
C PHE A 200 -17.31 8.91 7.38
N ALA A 201 -16.85 8.74 6.14
CA ALA A 201 -16.76 7.44 5.46
C ALA A 201 -15.47 7.29 4.68
N THR A 202 -15.08 6.04 4.46
CA THR A 202 -13.93 5.66 3.61
C THR A 202 -14.40 4.85 2.41
N MET A 203 -13.47 4.58 1.47
CA MET A 203 -13.77 3.73 0.31
C MET A 203 -14.12 2.30 0.71
N ALA A 204 -13.67 1.81 1.88
CA ALA A 204 -14.13 0.54 2.43
C ALA A 204 -15.65 0.50 2.62
N ASP A 205 -16.27 1.59 3.07
CA ASP A 205 -17.72 1.66 3.23
C ASP A 205 -18.44 1.57 1.87
N VAL A 206 -17.89 2.23 0.85
CA VAL A 206 -18.42 2.18 -0.52
C VAL A 206 -18.33 0.75 -1.08
N TYR A 207 -17.13 0.16 -1.05
CA TYR A 207 -16.92 -1.17 -1.62
C TYR A 207 -17.63 -2.29 -0.82
N ARG A 208 -17.82 -2.11 0.48
CA ARG A 208 -18.63 -3.04 1.29
C ARG A 208 -20.09 -3.02 0.87
N LEU A 209 -20.68 -1.82 0.61
CA LEU A 209 -22.05 -1.72 0.12
C LEU A 209 -22.21 -2.26 -1.29
N THR A 210 -21.21 -2.08 -2.18
CA THR A 210 -21.26 -2.65 -3.53
C THR A 210 -20.99 -4.15 -3.55
N GLY A 211 -20.38 -4.71 -2.50
CA GLY A 211 -20.00 -6.12 -2.41
C GLY A 211 -18.63 -6.41 -3.06
N ASP A 212 -17.84 -5.36 -3.33
CA ASP A 212 -16.53 -5.48 -3.98
C ASP A 212 -15.38 -5.60 -2.97
N LEU A 213 -15.64 -5.40 -1.66
CA LEU A 213 -14.64 -5.53 -0.60
C LEU A 213 -14.68 -6.94 0.00
N PRO A 214 -13.60 -7.74 -0.06
CA PRO A 214 -13.50 -8.99 0.69
C PRO A 214 -13.63 -8.76 2.20
N ASP A 215 -14.18 -9.72 2.93
CA ASP A 215 -14.49 -9.59 4.37
C ASP A 215 -13.24 -9.33 5.24
N ASP A 216 -12.09 -9.87 4.84
CA ASP A 216 -10.81 -9.78 5.53
C ASP A 216 -9.92 -8.60 5.06
N ALA A 217 -10.34 -7.86 4.04
CA ALA A 217 -9.51 -6.81 3.41
C ALA A 217 -9.39 -5.53 4.25
N ASP A 218 -10.27 -5.33 5.26
CA ASP A 218 -10.28 -4.13 6.10
C ASP A 218 -9.98 -4.44 7.58
N PRO A 219 -8.71 -4.48 8.00
CA PRO A 219 -8.33 -4.71 9.39
C PRO A 219 -8.44 -3.45 10.28
N PHE A 220 -8.76 -2.27 9.70
CA PHE A 220 -8.75 -1.00 10.43
C PHE A 220 -10.07 -0.73 11.15
N ALA A 221 -10.02 0.12 12.18
CA ALA A 221 -11.25 0.67 12.77
C ALA A 221 -12.01 1.51 11.74
N SER A 222 -13.34 1.43 11.78
CA SER A 222 -14.21 2.31 10.98
C SER A 222 -14.03 3.78 11.36
N ALA A 223 -14.43 4.69 10.47
CA ALA A 223 -14.23 6.13 10.69
C ALA A 223 -14.91 6.67 11.96
N ASP A 224 -16.00 6.04 12.41
CA ASP A 224 -16.75 6.41 13.60
C ASP A 224 -16.57 5.43 14.77
N GLY A 225 -15.71 4.43 14.63
CA GLY A 225 -15.43 3.40 15.65
C GLY A 225 -16.56 2.37 15.84
N ARG A 226 -17.64 2.44 15.05
CA ARG A 226 -18.76 1.49 15.09
C ARG A 226 -18.47 0.25 14.24
N GLY A 227 -19.44 -0.67 14.13
CA GLY A 227 -19.35 -1.86 13.31
C GLY A 227 -19.08 -1.59 11.82
N LYS A 228 -18.76 -2.66 11.10
CA LYS A 228 -18.45 -2.66 9.67
C LYS A 228 -19.52 -3.36 8.84
N GLY A 229 -20.74 -3.48 9.38
CA GLY A 229 -21.88 -4.01 8.64
C GLY A 229 -22.33 -3.09 7.52
N LEU A 230 -23.30 -3.58 6.75
CA LEU A 230 -23.87 -2.83 5.63
C LEU A 230 -24.65 -1.58 6.11
N ASP A 231 -25.39 -1.73 7.22
CA ASP A 231 -26.18 -0.64 7.78
C ASP A 231 -25.30 0.48 8.34
N GLU A 232 -24.22 0.14 9.05
CA GLU A 232 -23.27 1.11 9.57
C GLU A 232 -22.50 1.81 8.43
N SER A 233 -22.16 1.10 7.37
CA SER A 233 -21.53 1.68 6.18
C SER A 233 -22.50 2.64 5.46
N ALA A 234 -23.77 2.28 5.33
CA ALA A 234 -24.82 3.15 4.78
C ALA A 234 -25.00 4.41 5.65
N ALA A 235 -25.00 4.27 6.96
CA ALA A 235 -25.12 5.40 7.89
C ALA A 235 -23.93 6.37 7.77
N ARG A 236 -22.70 5.87 7.64
CA ARG A 236 -21.50 6.72 7.40
C ARG A 236 -21.59 7.45 6.06
N LEU A 237 -22.02 6.77 4.99
CA LEU A 237 -22.21 7.41 3.68
C LEU A 237 -23.36 8.40 3.66
N ALA A 238 -24.45 8.14 4.40
CA ALA A 238 -25.53 9.11 4.55
C ALA A 238 -25.03 10.42 5.18
N ARG A 239 -24.19 10.34 6.21
CA ARG A 239 -23.56 11.52 6.83
C ARG A 239 -22.68 12.31 5.86
N MET A 240 -22.01 11.65 4.89
CA MET A 240 -21.31 12.34 3.82
C MET A 240 -22.21 13.25 2.99
N LEU A 241 -23.51 12.89 2.87
CA LEU A 241 -24.52 13.63 2.13
C LEU A 241 -25.34 14.59 3.02
N GLY A 242 -25.03 14.71 4.33
CA GLY A 242 -25.81 15.46 5.30
C GLY A 242 -27.20 14.85 5.51
N ARG A 243 -27.30 13.51 5.52
CA ARG A 243 -28.55 12.73 5.62
C ARG A 243 -28.45 11.66 6.69
N ASP A 244 -29.59 11.06 6.99
CA ASP A 244 -29.71 9.86 7.80
C ASP A 244 -29.83 8.61 6.91
N ALA A 245 -29.50 7.43 7.46
CA ALA A 245 -29.54 6.17 6.69
C ALA A 245 -30.96 5.85 6.18
N GLU A 246 -31.98 6.24 6.95
CA GLU A 246 -33.42 6.04 6.68
C GLU A 246 -33.93 6.92 5.53
N ASP A 247 -33.17 7.93 5.10
CA ASP A 247 -33.54 8.80 3.97
C ASP A 247 -33.59 8.07 2.63
N ALA A 248 -33.03 6.88 2.56
CA ALA A 248 -33.05 6.05 1.38
C ALA A 248 -33.04 4.56 1.72
N ASP A 249 -33.55 3.74 0.81
CA ASP A 249 -33.44 2.30 0.89
C ASP A 249 -31.99 1.83 0.62
N PHE A 250 -31.70 0.58 0.97
CA PHE A 250 -30.39 -0.04 0.77
C PHE A 250 -29.96 -0.02 -0.71
N VAL A 251 -30.89 -0.14 -1.65
CA VAL A 251 -30.61 -0.11 -3.08
C VAL A 251 -30.07 1.24 -3.52
N ALA A 252 -30.60 2.33 -2.96
CA ALA A 252 -30.12 3.68 -3.25
C ALA A 252 -28.70 3.89 -2.71
N TRP A 253 -28.39 3.38 -1.50
CA TRP A 253 -27.05 3.45 -0.93
C TRP A 253 -26.06 2.61 -1.73
N LYS A 254 -26.42 1.40 -2.14
CA LYS A 254 -25.60 0.54 -3.01
C LYS A 254 -25.31 1.17 -4.39
N ARG A 255 -26.21 2.03 -4.86
CA ARG A 255 -26.05 2.75 -6.14
C ARG A 255 -25.29 4.07 -6.02
N LEU A 256 -24.90 4.47 -4.82
CA LEU A 256 -24.10 5.67 -4.60
C LEU A 256 -22.72 5.48 -5.24
N ARG A 257 -22.52 6.10 -6.40
CA ARG A 257 -21.26 6.02 -7.12
C ARG A 257 -20.35 7.17 -6.68
N ILE A 258 -19.27 6.80 -6.04
CA ILE A 258 -18.18 7.72 -5.71
C ILE A 258 -17.13 7.60 -6.81
N SER A 259 -17.07 8.60 -7.66
CA SER A 259 -16.06 8.66 -8.73
C SER A 259 -15.36 10.00 -8.71
N SER A 260 -14.05 10.01 -8.91
CA SER A 260 -13.33 11.26 -9.08
C SER A 260 -13.63 11.85 -10.45
N ALA A 261 -13.96 13.14 -10.52
CA ALA A 261 -13.98 13.89 -11.79
C ALA A 261 -12.60 13.90 -12.48
N ALA A 262 -11.53 13.50 -11.80
CA ALA A 262 -10.20 13.34 -12.33
C ALA A 262 -10.05 12.19 -13.35
N ALA A 263 -11.01 11.27 -13.48
CA ALA A 263 -11.05 10.35 -14.61
C ALA A 263 -11.20 11.05 -15.98
N SER A 264 -11.58 12.34 -15.99
CA SER A 264 -11.57 13.19 -17.19
C SER A 264 -10.17 13.72 -17.54
N TRP A 265 -9.21 13.64 -16.65
CA TRP A 265 -7.87 14.23 -16.85
C TRP A 265 -6.97 13.38 -17.75
N THR A 266 -7.21 12.08 -17.81
CA THR A 266 -6.44 11.15 -18.66
C THR A 266 -6.77 11.27 -20.16
N ARG A 267 -7.82 12.01 -20.54
CA ARG A 267 -8.17 12.22 -21.97
C ARG A 267 -7.59 13.48 -22.61
N SER A 268 -6.94 14.37 -21.89
CA SER A 268 -6.59 15.71 -22.42
C SER A 268 -5.10 16.06 -22.43
N ARG A 269 -4.19 15.15 -22.08
CA ARG A 269 -2.77 15.39 -22.35
C ARG A 269 -2.32 14.58 -23.56
N PRO A 270 -2.05 15.22 -24.71
CA PRO A 270 -1.31 14.58 -25.78
C PRO A 270 0.10 14.27 -25.26
N MET A 271 0.56 13.04 -25.49
CA MET A 271 1.97 12.69 -25.26
C MET A 271 2.85 13.73 -25.97
N PRO A 272 3.93 14.22 -25.35
CA PRO A 272 4.85 15.10 -26.04
C PRO A 272 5.40 14.36 -27.25
N ALA A 273 5.26 14.99 -28.42
CA ALA A 273 5.80 14.48 -29.66
C ALA A 273 7.32 14.30 -29.48
N ARG A 274 7.82 13.09 -29.74
CA ARG A 274 9.26 12.84 -29.83
C ARG A 274 9.83 13.76 -30.89
N SER A 275 10.70 14.69 -30.51
CA SER A 275 11.53 15.39 -31.46
C SER A 275 12.46 14.39 -32.15
N SER A 276 12.17 14.06 -33.39
CA SER A 276 13.11 13.44 -34.28
C SER A 276 14.16 14.51 -34.63
N ASN A 277 15.28 14.51 -33.93
CA ASN A 277 16.49 15.15 -34.44
C ASN A 277 17.40 14.03 -34.92
N GLY A 278 17.74 14.17 -36.22
CA GLY A 278 18.58 13.32 -37.02
C GLY A 278 20.04 13.26 -36.61
#